data_ef9d84020d882516a13b872538b0f0e3
#
_entry.id   ef9d84020d882516a13b872538b0f0e3
#
_cell.length_a   1.000
_cell.length_b   1.000
_cell.length_c   1.000
_cell.angle_alpha   90.00
_cell.angle_beta   90.00
_cell.angle_gamma   90.00
#
_symmetry.space_group_name_H-M   'P 1'
#
loop_
_entity.id
_entity.type
_entity.pdbx_description
1 polymer ?
#
loop_
_entity_poly.entity_id
_entity_poly.type
_entity_poly.pdbx_seq_one_letter_code
_entity_poly.pdbx_strand_id
1 'polypeptide(L)'
;GVALAFSVHLINASALDEFSQAVRSVGGQPDLELRFNPTAQTADAAPAAPSVLARLLHHPDVVVASPVLELSTYALGSDTAARRTLLRIVGVDVLQVASVAPDLMPWPDTQAGRLDLFAPDAAFFNAAARRALGNGPLQLQQGLQLKPVRVAGSVQATGPPLAVMDIAAVQDLFGRQAEISRIDVRLRSGVDRDAWARALQTSPDWPAGATLAPPGDPAQRMGKLSRAYRVNLTVLALVALFTGGFLVFSVLALSVTRRAQQFALLGVLGLTSTQRMRLVLWEAAALGAVGSALGIALGTALATLALHLLGGDLGGGFFAGSTPALQWGAGSALVFGALGVAAALAGAWWPARLARELAPAQTLK
;
A
#
# COMPACT_ATOMS: atom_id res chain seq x y z
N GLY A 1 0.09 -14.50 -20.23
CA GLY A 1 -0.75 -13.32 -20.08
C GLY A 1 -1.40 -13.24 -18.70
N VAL A 2 -2.34 -14.14 -18.39
CA VAL A 2 -3.10 -14.12 -17.12
C VAL A 2 -2.18 -14.15 -15.90
N ALA A 3 -1.17 -15.01 -15.87
CA ALA A 3 -0.24 -15.13 -14.75
C ALA A 3 0.46 -13.78 -14.41
N LEU A 4 0.99 -13.11 -15.42
CA LEU A 4 1.66 -11.82 -15.23
C LEU A 4 0.67 -10.72 -14.81
N ALA A 5 -0.48 -10.64 -15.46
CA ALA A 5 -1.49 -9.64 -15.14
C ALA A 5 -2.02 -9.81 -13.71
N PHE A 6 -2.27 -11.05 -13.30
CA PHE A 6 -2.78 -11.35 -11.97
C PHE A 6 -1.71 -11.17 -10.88
N SER A 7 -0.45 -11.57 -11.11
CA SER A 7 0.64 -11.36 -10.15
C SER A 7 0.88 -9.87 -9.89
N VAL A 8 0.91 -9.04 -10.94
CA VAL A 8 1.04 -7.58 -10.81
C VAL A 8 -0.12 -6.98 -10.04
N HIS A 9 -1.36 -7.44 -10.31
CA HIS A 9 -2.53 -7.00 -9.56
C HIS A 9 -2.42 -7.33 -8.07
N LEU A 10 -2.04 -8.57 -7.73
CA LEU A 10 -1.89 -9.01 -6.33
C LEU A 10 -0.80 -8.22 -5.60
N ILE A 11 0.36 -8.04 -6.21
CA ILE A 11 1.47 -7.27 -5.62
C ILE A 11 1.01 -5.84 -5.32
N ASN A 12 0.36 -5.19 -6.30
CA ASN A 12 -0.10 -3.82 -6.14
C ASN A 12 -1.21 -3.69 -5.07
N ALA A 13 -2.17 -4.63 -5.05
CA ALA A 13 -3.23 -4.64 -4.05
C ALA A 13 -2.68 -4.85 -2.63
N SER A 14 -1.76 -5.82 -2.46
CA SER A 14 -1.10 -6.10 -1.18
C SER A 14 -0.26 -4.93 -0.68
N ALA A 15 0.51 -4.29 -1.57
CA ALA A 15 1.32 -3.13 -1.21
C ALA A 15 0.46 -1.92 -0.81
N LEU A 16 -0.65 -1.66 -1.51
CA LEU A 16 -1.58 -0.58 -1.18
C LEU A 16 -2.31 -0.82 0.15
N ASP A 17 -2.70 -2.06 0.43
CA ASP A 17 -3.36 -2.39 1.68
C ASP A 17 -2.42 -2.24 2.87
N GLU A 18 -1.20 -2.79 2.79
CA GLU A 18 -0.16 -2.63 3.80
C GLU A 18 0.13 -1.14 4.07
N PHE A 19 0.29 -0.35 2.99
CA PHE A 19 0.50 1.09 3.11
C PHE A 19 -0.68 1.78 3.80
N SER A 20 -1.92 1.45 3.42
CA SER A 20 -3.11 2.07 4.00
C SER A 20 -3.28 1.71 5.48
N GLN A 21 -2.92 0.48 5.87
CA GLN A 21 -2.90 0.04 7.27
C GLN A 21 -1.80 0.77 8.05
N ALA A 22 -0.58 0.86 7.50
CA ALA A 22 0.52 1.58 8.14
C ALA A 22 0.19 3.07 8.35
N VAL A 23 -0.42 3.72 7.37
CA VAL A 23 -0.84 5.13 7.50
C VAL A 23 -1.93 5.28 8.56
N ARG A 24 -2.92 4.39 8.57
CA ARG A 24 -4.00 4.43 9.57
C ARG A 24 -3.49 4.17 10.99
N SER A 25 -2.56 3.23 11.16
CA SER A 25 -2.01 2.91 12.48
C SER A 25 -1.18 4.05 13.07
N VAL A 26 -0.48 4.82 12.24
CA VAL A 26 0.30 5.98 12.68
C VAL A 26 -0.55 7.24 12.75
N GLY A 27 -1.51 7.41 11.81
CA GLY A 27 -2.43 8.55 11.78
C GLY A 27 -3.52 8.50 12.85
N GLY A 28 -3.84 7.31 13.36
CA GLY A 28 -4.95 7.14 14.29
C GLY A 28 -6.32 7.40 13.65
N GLN A 29 -7.26 7.84 14.49
CA GLN A 29 -8.63 8.21 14.10
C GLN A 29 -9.02 9.59 14.64
N PRO A 30 -8.22 10.65 14.41
CA PRO A 30 -8.67 12.01 14.70
C PRO A 30 -9.79 12.40 13.72
N ASP A 31 -10.57 13.42 14.06
CA ASP A 31 -11.54 13.98 13.12
C ASP A 31 -10.85 14.85 12.07
N LEU A 32 -9.79 15.56 12.48
CA LEU A 32 -8.99 16.45 11.63
C LEU A 32 -7.52 16.41 12.04
N GLU A 33 -6.64 16.58 11.05
CA GLU A 33 -5.21 16.75 11.24
C GLU A 33 -4.80 18.16 10.82
N LEU A 34 -4.22 18.91 11.73
CA LEU A 34 -3.61 20.20 11.44
C LEU A 34 -2.11 20.01 11.24
N ARG A 35 -1.62 20.13 10.01
CA ARG A 35 -0.23 19.94 9.64
C ARG A 35 0.49 21.25 9.42
N PHE A 36 1.72 21.33 9.89
CA PHE A 36 2.60 22.47 9.72
C PHE A 36 3.66 22.16 8.68
N ASN A 37 3.83 23.07 7.71
CA ASN A 37 4.90 22.95 6.73
C ASN A 37 6.15 23.70 7.27
N PRO A 38 7.24 22.98 7.59
CA PRO A 38 8.44 23.61 8.14
C PRO A 38 9.10 24.62 7.17
N THR A 39 8.89 24.46 5.85
CA THR A 39 9.43 25.37 4.83
C THR A 39 8.67 26.70 4.72
N ALA A 40 7.48 26.80 5.28
CA ALA A 40 6.67 28.03 5.23
C ALA A 40 6.89 28.93 6.46
N GLN A 41 7.63 28.46 7.45
CA GLN A 41 7.99 29.25 8.64
C GLN A 41 9.27 30.03 8.32
N THR A 42 9.18 31.36 8.36
CA THR A 42 10.38 32.24 8.31
C THR A 42 11.24 31.99 9.54
N ALA A 43 12.55 31.90 9.36
CA ALA A 43 13.51 31.54 10.41
C ALA A 43 13.43 32.45 11.67
N ASP A 44 12.85 33.64 11.55
CA ASP A 44 12.72 34.63 12.63
C ASP A 44 11.35 34.65 13.33
N ALA A 45 10.38 33.82 12.87
CA ALA A 45 9.05 33.78 13.51
C ALA A 45 9.02 32.68 14.58
N ALA A 46 8.49 33.02 15.77
CA ALA A 46 8.20 32.02 16.79
C ALA A 46 7.34 30.90 16.20
N PRO A 47 7.61 29.62 16.56
CA PRO A 47 6.85 28.49 16.00
C PRO A 47 5.35 28.67 16.29
N ALA A 48 4.57 28.76 15.23
CA ALA A 48 3.11 28.99 15.33
C ALA A 48 2.36 27.78 15.94
N ALA A 49 2.94 26.59 15.87
CA ALA A 49 2.29 25.36 16.31
C ALA A 49 1.93 25.33 17.82
N PRO A 50 2.77 25.74 18.77
CA PRO A 50 2.42 25.75 20.18
C PRO A 50 1.28 26.71 20.52
N SER A 51 1.23 27.90 19.91
CA SER A 51 0.15 28.87 20.14
C SER A 51 -1.19 28.37 19.60
N VAL A 52 -1.17 27.67 18.47
CA VAL A 52 -2.35 27.01 17.89
C VAL A 52 -2.81 25.87 18.77
N LEU A 53 -1.89 25.04 19.25
CA LEU A 53 -2.22 23.96 20.19
C LEU A 53 -2.90 24.52 21.45
N ALA A 54 -2.35 25.55 22.06
CA ALA A 54 -2.94 26.18 23.24
C ALA A 54 -4.37 26.68 22.99
N ARG A 55 -4.64 27.28 21.84
CA ARG A 55 -6.00 27.69 21.43
C ARG A 55 -6.94 26.53 21.24
N LEU A 56 -6.49 25.47 20.57
CA LEU A 56 -7.30 24.29 20.33
C LEU A 56 -7.68 23.58 21.64
N LEU A 57 -6.77 23.52 22.61
CA LEU A 57 -7.04 22.92 23.92
C LEU A 57 -8.11 23.71 24.72
N HIS A 58 -8.30 25.00 24.45
CA HIS A 58 -9.33 25.82 25.10
C HIS A 58 -10.61 25.97 24.26
N HIS A 59 -10.66 25.39 23.06
CA HIS A 59 -11.82 25.52 22.17
C HIS A 59 -12.98 24.62 22.66
N PRO A 60 -14.23 25.15 22.80
CA PRO A 60 -15.35 24.42 23.39
C PRO A 60 -15.76 23.16 22.60
N ASP A 61 -15.53 23.15 21.30
CA ASP A 61 -15.88 22.03 20.41
C ASP A 61 -14.78 20.96 20.31
N VAL A 62 -13.60 21.19 20.87
CA VAL A 62 -12.48 20.26 20.85
C VAL A 62 -12.48 19.42 22.10
N VAL A 63 -12.45 18.10 21.94
CA VAL A 63 -12.32 17.14 23.04
C VAL A 63 -10.85 16.85 23.33
N VAL A 64 -10.06 16.66 22.26
CA VAL A 64 -8.63 16.39 22.37
C VAL A 64 -7.90 17.10 21.26
N ALA A 65 -6.75 17.70 21.57
CA ALA A 65 -5.79 18.22 20.62
C ALA A 65 -4.40 17.68 21.00
N SER A 66 -3.95 16.66 20.30
CA SER A 66 -2.70 15.94 20.59
C SER A 66 -1.59 16.37 19.64
N PRO A 67 -0.48 16.93 20.14
CA PRO A 67 0.66 17.29 19.31
C PRO A 67 1.45 16.04 18.92
N VAL A 68 1.94 16.02 17.69
CA VAL A 68 2.78 14.96 17.15
C VAL A 68 4.00 15.56 16.46
N LEU A 69 5.19 15.06 16.79
CA LEU A 69 6.44 15.37 16.10
C LEU A 69 6.92 14.16 15.34
N GLU A 70 7.00 14.27 14.00
CA GLU A 70 7.47 13.19 13.13
C GLU A 70 8.84 13.52 12.54
N LEU A 71 9.77 12.60 12.66
CA LEU A 71 11.08 12.71 12.03
C LEU A 71 11.59 11.33 11.61
N SER A 72 12.57 11.34 10.73
CA SER A 72 13.26 10.11 10.29
C SER A 72 14.75 10.23 10.57
N THR A 73 15.32 9.19 11.13
CA THR A 73 16.75 9.12 11.41
C THR A 73 17.29 7.72 11.18
N TYR A 74 18.61 7.58 11.24
CA TYR A 74 19.24 6.27 11.22
C TYR A 74 19.49 5.78 12.64
N ALA A 75 19.13 4.51 12.88
CA ALA A 75 19.43 3.80 14.10
C ALA A 75 20.54 2.77 13.88
N LEU A 76 21.43 2.65 14.86
CA LEU A 76 22.46 1.66 14.92
C LEU A 76 22.19 0.76 16.14
N GLY A 77 22.02 -0.54 15.90
CA GLY A 77 21.91 -1.54 16.97
C GLY A 77 23.27 -1.80 17.64
N SER A 78 23.24 -2.44 18.80
CA SER A 78 24.44 -2.78 19.57
C SER A 78 25.27 -3.92 18.97
N ASP A 79 24.74 -4.68 18.00
CA ASP A 79 25.44 -5.79 17.39
C ASP A 79 26.52 -5.30 16.40
N THR A 80 27.67 -5.96 16.41
CA THR A 80 28.89 -5.65 15.64
C THR A 80 28.70 -5.68 14.11
N ALA A 81 27.56 -6.19 13.62
CA ALA A 81 27.13 -6.13 12.22
C ALA A 81 26.14 -4.98 11.96
N ALA A 82 26.16 -3.93 12.78
CA ALA A 82 25.19 -2.86 12.81
C ALA A 82 24.97 -2.20 11.44
N ARG A 83 23.99 -2.69 10.70
CA ARG A 83 23.45 -2.01 9.53
C ARG A 83 22.72 -0.75 10.00
N ARG A 84 23.06 0.38 9.41
CA ARG A 84 22.27 1.60 9.56
C ARG A 84 20.86 1.30 9.06
N THR A 85 19.88 1.35 9.97
CA THR A 85 18.48 1.14 9.63
C THR A 85 17.75 2.46 9.70
N LEU A 86 17.03 2.82 8.63
CA LEU A 86 16.16 3.99 8.65
C LEU A 86 15.02 3.71 9.64
N LEU A 87 14.90 4.58 10.64
CA LEU A 87 13.90 4.51 11.69
C LEU A 87 13.07 5.79 11.69
N ARG A 88 11.77 5.62 11.58
CA ARG A 88 10.83 6.72 11.79
C ARG A 88 10.59 6.90 13.29
N ILE A 89 10.74 8.13 13.78
CA ILE A 89 10.45 8.47 15.16
C ILE A 89 9.18 9.32 15.21
N VAL A 90 8.28 8.95 16.11
CA VAL A 90 7.02 9.66 16.35
C VAL A 90 6.98 10.05 17.83
N GLY A 91 7.18 11.35 18.08
CA GLY A 91 6.98 11.95 19.39
C GLY A 91 5.51 12.23 19.60
N VAL A 92 4.93 11.71 20.68
CA VAL A 92 3.50 11.84 21.01
C VAL A 92 3.32 12.31 22.45
N ASP A 93 2.20 12.95 22.73
CA ASP A 93 1.76 13.13 24.11
C ASP A 93 1.20 11.81 24.63
N VAL A 94 1.95 11.13 25.47
CA VAL A 94 1.63 9.79 25.99
C VAL A 94 0.30 9.78 26.74
N LEU A 95 -0.13 10.91 27.34
CA LEU A 95 -1.39 11.00 28.07
C LEU A 95 -2.61 11.10 27.16
N GLN A 96 -2.44 11.62 25.95
CA GLN A 96 -3.54 11.90 25.01
C GLN A 96 -3.59 10.93 23.81
N VAL A 97 -2.46 10.31 23.45
CA VAL A 97 -2.31 9.49 22.24
C VAL A 97 -3.34 8.36 22.16
N ALA A 98 -3.67 7.74 23.27
CA ALA A 98 -4.64 6.63 23.29
C ALA A 98 -6.02 7.03 22.76
N SER A 99 -6.41 8.30 22.89
CA SER A 99 -7.72 8.78 22.44
C SER A 99 -7.79 9.12 20.96
N VAL A 100 -6.65 9.43 20.32
CA VAL A 100 -6.59 9.82 18.90
C VAL A 100 -5.88 8.79 18.04
N ALA A 101 -4.85 8.12 18.56
CA ALA A 101 -4.05 7.12 17.84
C ALA A 101 -3.70 5.93 18.75
N PRO A 102 -4.65 5.06 19.07
CA PRO A 102 -4.47 3.96 20.02
C PRO A 102 -3.33 3.00 19.64
N ASP A 103 -3.07 2.79 18.36
CA ASP A 103 -1.98 1.93 17.88
C ASP A 103 -0.58 2.50 18.17
N LEU A 104 -0.47 3.81 18.40
CA LEU A 104 0.75 4.47 18.84
C LEU A 104 0.92 4.48 20.36
N MET A 105 -0.06 3.98 21.12
CA MET A 105 0.04 3.92 22.58
C MET A 105 1.22 3.05 22.98
N PRO A 106 2.17 3.58 23.77
CA PRO A 106 3.32 2.82 24.23
C PRO A 106 2.93 1.78 25.28
N TRP A 107 3.40 0.55 25.11
CA TRP A 107 3.25 -0.54 26.06
C TRP A 107 4.61 -0.90 26.66
N PRO A 108 4.87 -0.56 27.93
CA PRO A 108 6.13 -0.93 28.59
C PRO A 108 6.30 -2.44 28.68
N ASP A 109 7.51 -2.93 28.49
CA ASP A 109 7.86 -4.33 28.74
C ASP A 109 7.79 -4.62 30.26
N THR A 110 7.69 -5.89 30.63
CA THR A 110 7.49 -6.33 32.04
C THR A 110 8.57 -5.87 33.00
N GLN A 111 9.75 -5.55 32.51
CA GLN A 111 10.87 -5.04 33.30
C GLN A 111 10.93 -3.50 33.35
N ALA A 112 10.14 -2.82 32.53
CA ALA A 112 10.08 -1.36 32.49
C ALA A 112 9.05 -0.83 33.50
N GLY A 113 9.39 0.25 34.18
CA GLY A 113 8.47 0.95 35.08
C GLY A 113 7.40 1.72 34.31
N ARG A 114 6.25 1.99 34.95
CA ARG A 114 5.21 2.85 34.33
C ARG A 114 5.70 4.25 34.00
N LEU A 115 6.70 4.76 34.72
CA LEU A 115 7.30 6.07 34.49
C LEU A 115 8.27 6.07 33.30
N ASP A 116 8.66 4.91 32.78
CA ASP A 116 9.48 4.82 31.57
C ASP A 116 8.78 5.36 30.32
N LEU A 117 7.45 5.51 30.37
CA LEU A 117 6.69 6.22 29.34
C LEU A 117 7.17 7.66 29.09
N PHE A 118 7.67 8.33 30.12
CA PHE A 118 8.15 9.71 30.10
C PHE A 118 9.67 9.83 30.15
N ALA A 119 10.40 8.71 30.15
CA ALA A 119 11.83 8.75 30.25
C ALA A 119 12.46 9.29 28.94
N PRO A 120 13.42 10.21 29.03
CA PRO A 120 13.96 10.92 27.84
C PRO A 120 14.74 10.00 26.88
N ASP A 121 15.17 8.85 27.36
CA ASP A 121 15.92 7.84 26.60
C ASP A 121 15.09 6.63 26.20
N ALA A 122 13.80 6.58 26.57
CA ALA A 122 12.95 5.43 26.34
C ALA A 122 12.25 5.48 24.99
N ALA A 123 12.41 4.42 24.19
CA ALA A 123 11.72 4.25 22.92
C ALA A 123 10.87 2.96 22.91
N PHE A 124 9.71 3.05 22.27
CA PHE A 124 8.76 1.95 22.13
C PHE A 124 8.68 1.54 20.67
N PHE A 125 9.05 0.32 20.36
CA PHE A 125 9.25 -0.14 19.00
C PHE A 125 8.05 -0.91 18.46
N ASN A 126 7.73 -0.70 17.17
CA ASN A 126 6.85 -1.62 16.48
C ASN A 126 7.57 -2.93 16.14
N ALA A 127 6.80 -3.93 15.70
CA ALA A 127 7.34 -5.25 15.35
C ALA A 127 8.43 -5.20 14.26
N ALA A 128 8.35 -4.26 13.32
CA ALA A 128 9.33 -4.10 12.25
C ALA A 128 10.67 -3.54 12.79
N ALA A 129 10.62 -2.54 13.67
CA ALA A 129 11.82 -1.99 14.31
C ALA A 129 12.51 -3.02 15.21
N ARG A 130 11.74 -3.79 15.99
CA ARG A 130 12.30 -4.88 16.83
C ARG A 130 13.00 -5.95 15.99
N ARG A 131 12.43 -6.34 14.84
CA ARG A 131 13.07 -7.30 13.92
C ARG A 131 14.36 -6.77 13.31
N ALA A 132 14.40 -5.47 12.97
CA ALA A 132 15.53 -4.87 12.27
C ALA A 132 16.70 -4.49 13.20
N LEU A 133 16.41 -4.07 14.45
CA LEU A 133 17.37 -3.47 15.39
C LEU A 133 17.58 -4.31 16.65
N GLY A 134 16.71 -5.30 16.91
CA GLY A 134 16.72 -6.06 18.16
C GLY A 134 16.09 -5.32 19.34
N ASN A 135 16.32 -5.85 20.55
CA ASN A 135 15.79 -5.29 21.80
C ASN A 135 16.89 -4.67 22.70
N GLY A 136 18.13 -4.63 22.19
CA GLY A 136 19.26 -4.07 22.94
C GLY A 136 19.30 -2.54 22.92
N PRO A 137 20.22 -1.94 23.71
CA PRO A 137 20.46 -0.50 23.62
C PRO A 137 20.90 -0.14 22.20
N LEU A 138 20.46 1.01 21.72
CA LEU A 138 20.74 1.47 20.37
C LEU A 138 21.19 2.93 20.39
N GLN A 139 21.69 3.38 19.26
CA GLN A 139 22.10 4.75 19.07
C GLN A 139 21.33 5.36 17.90
N LEU A 140 20.74 6.54 18.14
CA LEU A 140 20.05 7.33 17.12
C LEU A 140 20.99 8.41 16.58
N GLN A 141 20.97 8.59 15.29
CA GLN A 141 21.81 9.60 14.63
C GLN A 141 21.12 10.96 14.68
N GLN A 142 21.78 11.96 15.32
CA GLN A 142 21.38 13.37 15.28
C GLN A 142 22.50 14.15 14.58
N GLY A 143 22.31 14.46 13.30
CA GLY A 143 23.37 15.07 12.51
C GLY A 143 24.63 14.17 12.48
N LEU A 144 25.74 14.64 13.06
CA LEU A 144 26.98 13.90 13.22
C LEU A 144 27.13 13.19 14.59
N GLN A 145 26.19 13.39 15.52
CA GLN A 145 26.23 12.80 16.85
C GLN A 145 25.37 11.55 16.92
N LEU A 146 25.79 10.62 17.78
CA LEU A 146 25.03 9.43 18.14
C LEU A 146 24.49 9.59 19.56
N LYS A 147 23.20 9.45 19.74
CA LYS A 147 22.51 9.54 21.02
C LYS A 147 22.06 8.17 21.46
N PRO A 148 22.43 7.75 22.67
CA PRO A 148 21.97 6.46 23.20
C PRO A 148 20.49 6.49 23.54
N VAL A 149 19.77 5.42 23.18
CA VAL A 149 18.37 5.22 23.47
C VAL A 149 18.15 3.77 23.85
N ARG A 150 17.29 3.49 24.82
CA ARG A 150 16.92 2.14 25.24
C ARG A 150 15.53 1.76 24.73
N VAL A 151 15.37 0.50 24.39
CA VAL A 151 14.06 -0.06 24.06
C VAL A 151 13.33 -0.36 25.37
N ALA A 152 12.27 0.41 25.67
CA ALA A 152 11.50 0.29 26.91
C ALA A 152 10.21 -0.53 26.73
N GLY A 153 9.81 -0.79 25.49
CA GLY A 153 8.58 -1.52 25.24
C GLY A 153 8.18 -1.56 23.76
N SER A 154 6.91 -1.79 23.51
CA SER A 154 6.36 -1.96 22.18
C SER A 154 5.18 -1.02 21.88
N VAL A 155 4.89 -0.87 20.58
CA VAL A 155 3.67 -0.26 20.05
C VAL A 155 3.03 -1.19 19.03
N GLN A 156 1.70 -1.09 18.87
CA GLN A 156 0.94 -1.93 17.94
C GLN A 156 0.94 -1.41 16.50
N ALA A 157 1.53 -0.23 16.26
CA ALA A 157 1.59 0.36 14.93
C ALA A 157 2.24 -0.58 13.91
N THR A 158 1.57 -0.78 12.78
CA THR A 158 2.05 -1.59 11.66
C THR A 158 2.88 -0.74 10.68
N GLY A 159 3.60 -1.38 9.78
CA GLY A 159 4.37 -0.72 8.72
C GLY A 159 5.89 -0.76 8.91
N PRO A 160 6.64 0.20 8.35
CA PRO A 160 8.10 0.24 8.41
C PRO A 160 8.62 0.41 9.84
N PRO A 161 9.94 0.22 10.07
CA PRO A 161 10.54 0.41 11.38
C PRO A 161 10.18 1.77 11.99
N LEU A 162 9.53 1.73 13.17
CA LEU A 162 8.98 2.88 13.86
C LEU A 162 9.29 2.80 15.35
N ALA A 163 9.68 3.95 15.92
CA ALA A 163 9.82 4.17 17.35
C ALA A 163 8.85 5.26 17.81
N VAL A 164 8.16 5.02 18.90
CA VAL A 164 7.37 6.03 19.60
C VAL A 164 8.10 6.43 20.86
N MET A 165 8.13 7.73 21.13
CA MET A 165 8.71 8.32 22.34
C MET A 165 7.80 9.45 22.83
N ASP A 166 7.99 9.89 24.06
CA ASP A 166 7.36 11.13 24.52
C ASP A 166 7.80 12.31 23.67
N ILE A 167 6.88 13.23 23.35
CA ILE A 167 7.17 14.35 22.46
C ILE A 167 8.26 15.27 23.01
N ALA A 168 8.26 15.53 24.31
CA ALA A 168 9.29 16.35 24.94
C ALA A 168 10.66 15.67 24.85
N ALA A 169 10.72 14.35 25.06
CA ALA A 169 11.94 13.58 24.91
C ALA A 169 12.51 13.66 23.47
N VAL A 170 11.66 13.58 22.45
CA VAL A 170 12.09 13.72 21.04
C VAL A 170 12.57 15.13 20.75
N GLN A 171 11.86 16.14 21.24
CA GLN A 171 12.25 17.55 21.08
C GLN A 171 13.63 17.83 21.68
N ASP A 172 13.89 17.34 22.87
CA ASP A 172 15.18 17.51 23.56
C ASP A 172 16.30 16.70 22.87
N LEU A 173 16.01 15.43 22.56
CA LEU A 173 17.00 14.53 21.94
C LEU A 173 17.51 15.06 20.60
N PHE A 174 16.61 15.66 19.79
CA PHE A 174 16.93 16.17 18.44
C PHE A 174 17.13 17.69 18.38
N GLY A 175 17.04 18.39 19.51
CA GLY A 175 17.19 19.86 19.56
C GLY A 175 16.10 20.61 18.80
N ARG A 176 14.89 20.05 18.77
CA ARG A 176 13.73 20.60 18.05
C ARG A 176 12.67 21.10 19.01
N GLN A 177 13.07 21.96 19.93
CA GLN A 177 12.21 22.50 20.98
C GLN A 177 11.03 23.26 20.36
N ALA A 178 9.84 23.01 20.90
CA ALA A 178 8.57 23.59 20.46
C ALA A 178 8.16 23.25 19.01
N GLU A 179 8.88 22.37 18.30
CA GLU A 179 8.50 21.92 16.97
C GLU A 179 7.40 20.87 17.06
N ILE A 180 6.35 21.04 16.26
CA ILE A 180 5.23 20.13 16.12
C ILE A 180 5.01 19.93 14.63
N SER A 181 4.99 18.70 14.16
CA SER A 181 4.74 18.37 12.74
C SER A 181 3.25 18.42 12.41
N ARG A 182 2.42 17.94 13.35
CA ARG A 182 0.97 17.99 13.23
C ARG A 182 0.30 18.03 14.60
N ILE A 183 -0.97 18.47 14.61
CA ILE A 183 -1.87 18.36 15.76
C ILE A 183 -3.06 17.51 15.33
N ASP A 184 -3.29 16.42 16.03
CA ASP A 184 -4.42 15.54 15.83
C ASP A 184 -5.58 16.03 16.68
N VAL A 185 -6.70 16.39 16.03
CA VAL A 185 -7.85 17.02 16.70
C VAL A 185 -9.03 16.06 16.70
N ARG A 186 -9.65 15.90 17.86
CA ARG A 186 -10.92 15.21 18.04
C ARG A 186 -11.98 16.19 18.49
N LEU A 187 -13.06 16.26 17.72
CA LEU A 187 -14.17 17.15 17.97
C LEU A 187 -15.22 16.51 18.88
N ARG A 188 -16.05 17.33 19.48
CA ARG A 188 -17.21 16.89 20.26
C ARG A 188 -18.25 16.27 19.33
N SER A 189 -18.93 15.23 19.80
CA SER A 189 -20.00 14.58 19.06
C SER A 189 -21.09 15.58 18.69
N GLY A 190 -21.49 15.60 17.41
CA GLY A 190 -22.51 16.51 16.87
C GLY A 190 -21.98 17.79 16.25
N VAL A 191 -20.67 18.07 16.32
CA VAL A 191 -20.05 19.20 15.60
C VAL A 191 -19.88 18.82 14.13
N ASP A 192 -20.33 19.70 13.21
CA ASP A 192 -20.05 19.54 11.78
C ASP A 192 -18.57 19.83 11.51
N ARG A 193 -17.84 18.78 11.19
CA ARG A 193 -16.39 18.80 10.94
C ARG A 193 -16.03 19.79 9.82
N ASP A 194 -16.79 19.78 8.71
CA ASP A 194 -16.45 20.57 7.53
C ASP A 194 -16.77 22.06 7.75
N ALA A 195 -17.85 22.36 8.49
CA ALA A 195 -18.17 23.72 8.90
C ALA A 195 -17.14 24.28 9.89
N TRP A 196 -16.75 23.49 10.88
CA TRP A 196 -15.72 23.84 11.87
C TRP A 196 -14.36 24.07 11.21
N ALA A 197 -13.96 23.19 10.28
CA ALA A 197 -12.71 23.31 9.53
C ALA A 197 -12.64 24.62 8.72
N ARG A 198 -13.74 24.98 8.04
CA ARG A 198 -13.83 26.26 7.31
C ARG A 198 -13.77 27.46 8.22
N ALA A 199 -14.49 27.44 9.33
CA ALA A 199 -14.46 28.51 10.31
C ALA A 199 -13.05 28.74 10.88
N LEU A 200 -12.32 27.67 11.18
CA LEU A 200 -10.96 27.75 11.67
C LEU A 200 -9.99 28.31 10.62
N GLN A 201 -10.10 27.88 9.35
CA GLN A 201 -9.25 28.34 8.25
C GLN A 201 -9.48 29.83 7.90
N THR A 202 -10.69 30.34 8.11
CA THR A 202 -11.03 31.76 7.87
C THR A 202 -10.72 32.68 9.07
N SER A 203 -10.26 32.10 10.18
CA SER A 203 -9.86 32.91 11.36
C SER A 203 -8.67 33.80 11.02
N PRO A 204 -8.67 35.06 11.49
CA PRO A 204 -7.54 35.98 11.32
C PRO A 204 -6.23 35.44 11.87
N ASP A 205 -6.31 34.57 12.86
CA ASP A 205 -5.17 33.94 13.54
C ASP A 205 -4.73 32.62 12.90
N TRP A 206 -5.21 32.30 11.68
CA TRP A 206 -4.78 31.10 10.99
C TRP A 206 -3.30 31.20 10.61
N PRO A 207 -2.44 30.26 11.04
CA PRO A 207 -1.01 30.36 10.82
C PRO A 207 -0.66 30.14 9.35
N ALA A 208 0.25 30.97 8.83
CA ALA A 208 0.80 30.80 7.50
C ALA A 208 1.48 29.42 7.38
N GLY A 209 1.15 28.67 6.33
CA GLY A 209 1.72 27.35 6.10
C GLY A 209 1.07 26.18 6.87
N ALA A 210 0.03 26.45 7.68
CA ALA A 210 -0.79 25.40 8.25
C ALA A 210 -1.81 24.88 7.21
N THR A 211 -1.97 23.57 7.17
CA THR A 211 -2.97 22.92 6.34
C THR A 211 -3.84 22.03 7.21
N LEU A 212 -5.15 22.17 7.09
CA LEU A 212 -6.11 21.31 7.75
C LEU A 212 -6.55 20.21 6.76
N ALA A 213 -6.38 18.98 7.13
CA ALA A 213 -6.66 17.83 6.30
C ALA A 213 -7.52 16.82 7.05
N PRO A 214 -8.41 16.10 6.37
CA PRO A 214 -9.04 14.91 6.93
C PRO A 214 -7.98 13.85 7.21
N PRO A 215 -8.18 12.98 8.22
CA PRO A 215 -7.26 11.91 8.54
C PRO A 215 -7.08 10.98 7.33
N GLY A 216 -5.84 10.60 7.04
CA GLY A 216 -5.52 9.74 5.91
C GLY A 216 -5.18 10.45 4.59
N ASP A 217 -5.13 11.78 4.54
CA ASP A 217 -4.75 12.56 3.35
C ASP A 217 -3.36 12.14 2.74
N PRO A 218 -2.34 11.73 3.53
CA PRO A 218 -1.12 11.15 2.98
C PRO A 218 -1.37 9.88 2.15
N ALA A 219 -2.33 9.05 2.55
CA ALA A 219 -2.71 7.86 1.78
C ALA A 219 -3.36 8.25 0.44
N GLN A 220 -4.14 9.32 0.41
CA GLN A 220 -4.75 9.82 -0.83
C GLN A 220 -3.72 10.47 -1.76
N ARG A 221 -2.74 11.20 -1.22
CA ARG A 221 -1.64 11.79 -2.02
C ARG A 221 -0.75 10.72 -2.65
N MET A 222 -0.38 9.70 -1.88
CA MET A 222 0.32 8.53 -2.42
C MET A 222 -0.54 7.73 -3.40
N GLY A 223 -1.87 7.71 -3.20
CA GLY A 223 -2.81 7.15 -4.16
C GLY A 223 -2.76 7.83 -5.54
N LYS A 224 -2.45 9.13 -5.61
CA LYS A 224 -2.25 9.86 -6.87
C LYS A 224 -0.93 9.49 -7.56
N LEU A 225 0.16 9.32 -6.80
CA LEU A 225 1.45 8.84 -7.31
C LEU A 225 1.36 7.37 -7.75
N SER A 226 0.68 6.53 -6.99
CA SER A 226 0.46 5.13 -7.33
C SER A 226 -0.50 4.96 -8.52
N ARG A 227 -1.29 5.98 -8.87
CA ARG A 227 -2.17 5.96 -10.06
C ARG A 227 -1.36 5.87 -11.35
N ALA A 228 -0.29 6.65 -11.49
CA ALA A 228 0.59 6.60 -12.66
C ALA A 228 1.28 5.23 -12.77
N TYR A 229 1.73 4.69 -11.64
CA TYR A 229 2.32 3.36 -11.57
C TYR A 229 1.31 2.27 -11.96
N ARG A 230 0.08 2.38 -11.44
CA ARG A 230 -1.03 1.46 -11.73
C ARG A 230 -1.42 1.46 -13.20
N VAL A 231 -1.47 2.64 -13.84
CA VAL A 231 -1.74 2.76 -15.27
C VAL A 231 -0.66 2.06 -16.09
N ASN A 232 0.62 2.29 -15.79
CA ASN A 232 1.73 1.63 -16.47
C ASN A 232 1.68 0.09 -16.33
N LEU A 233 1.42 -0.41 -15.12
CA LEU A 233 1.29 -1.84 -14.86
C LEU A 233 0.06 -2.45 -15.56
N THR A 234 -1.05 -1.70 -15.63
CA THR A 234 -2.25 -2.13 -16.35
C THR A 234 -1.98 -2.23 -17.85
N VAL A 235 -1.27 -1.27 -18.42
CA VAL A 235 -0.87 -1.33 -19.85
C VAL A 235 0.01 -2.55 -20.11
N LEU A 236 0.98 -2.82 -19.26
CA LEU A 236 1.86 -4.00 -19.38
C LEU A 236 1.05 -5.30 -19.28
N ALA A 237 0.08 -5.37 -18.36
CA ALA A 237 -0.82 -6.51 -18.21
C ALA A 237 -1.69 -6.72 -19.47
N LEU A 238 -2.20 -5.64 -20.06
CA LEU A 238 -2.97 -5.70 -21.31
C LEU A 238 -2.12 -6.17 -22.49
N VAL A 239 -0.88 -5.70 -22.61
CA VAL A 239 0.07 -6.18 -23.62
C VAL A 239 0.33 -7.67 -23.47
N ALA A 240 0.55 -8.14 -22.24
CA ALA A 240 0.74 -9.56 -21.96
C ALA A 240 -0.50 -10.40 -22.28
N LEU A 241 -1.70 -9.86 -22.01
CA LEU A 241 -2.97 -10.52 -22.36
C LEU A 241 -3.17 -10.60 -23.86
N PHE A 242 -2.87 -9.50 -24.58
CA PHE A 242 -2.91 -9.45 -26.04
C PHE A 242 -1.95 -10.46 -26.67
N THR A 243 -0.71 -10.52 -26.20
CA THR A 243 0.28 -11.50 -26.64
C THR A 243 -0.22 -12.94 -26.40
N GLY A 244 -0.85 -13.21 -25.25
CA GLY A 244 -1.48 -14.49 -24.97
C GLY A 244 -2.60 -14.84 -25.95
N GLY A 245 -3.48 -13.88 -26.25
CA GLY A 245 -4.54 -14.02 -27.25
C GLY A 245 -3.99 -14.25 -28.67
N PHE A 246 -2.93 -13.58 -29.03
CA PHE A 246 -2.24 -13.78 -30.32
C PHE A 246 -1.62 -15.16 -30.46
N LEU A 247 -1.04 -15.70 -29.37
CA LEU A 247 -0.53 -17.09 -29.36
C LEU A 247 -1.67 -18.09 -29.54
N VAL A 248 -2.80 -17.90 -28.86
CA VAL A 248 -4.00 -18.73 -29.04
C VAL A 248 -4.48 -18.66 -30.50
N PHE A 249 -4.56 -17.46 -31.06
CA PHE A 249 -4.88 -17.26 -32.49
C PHE A 249 -3.96 -18.08 -33.39
N SER A 250 -2.64 -17.97 -33.22
CA SER A 250 -1.65 -18.62 -34.07
C SER A 250 -1.75 -20.15 -34.00
N VAL A 251 -1.90 -20.69 -32.78
CA VAL A 251 -2.03 -22.15 -32.56
C VAL A 251 -3.32 -22.67 -33.15
N LEU A 252 -4.45 -21.98 -32.92
CA LEU A 252 -5.75 -22.41 -33.45
C LEU A 252 -5.84 -22.25 -34.96
N ALA A 253 -5.29 -21.18 -35.54
CA ALA A 253 -5.22 -21.01 -36.99
C ALA A 253 -4.47 -22.20 -37.66
N LEU A 254 -3.31 -22.56 -37.10
CA LEU A 254 -2.55 -23.71 -37.58
C LEU A 254 -3.31 -25.04 -37.38
N SER A 255 -3.97 -25.21 -36.22
CA SER A 255 -4.79 -26.40 -35.91
C SER A 255 -5.95 -26.53 -36.91
N VAL A 256 -6.70 -25.47 -37.18
CA VAL A 256 -7.82 -25.45 -38.13
C VAL A 256 -7.32 -25.80 -39.54
N THR A 257 -6.19 -25.20 -39.97
CA THR A 257 -5.61 -25.50 -41.30
C THR A 257 -5.18 -26.95 -41.41
N ARG A 258 -4.52 -27.54 -40.41
CA ARG A 258 -4.11 -28.95 -40.42
C ARG A 258 -5.28 -29.93 -40.38
N ARG A 259 -6.40 -29.54 -39.76
CA ARG A 259 -7.61 -30.38 -39.64
C ARG A 259 -8.67 -30.05 -40.68
N ALA A 260 -8.32 -29.27 -41.76
CA ALA A 260 -9.25 -28.81 -42.78
C ALA A 260 -10.00 -30.00 -43.43
N GLN A 261 -9.29 -31.11 -43.75
CA GLN A 261 -9.89 -32.31 -44.33
C GLN A 261 -10.90 -32.96 -43.36
N GLN A 262 -10.60 -33.01 -42.03
CA GLN A 262 -11.51 -33.54 -41.03
C GLN A 262 -12.78 -32.68 -40.92
N PHE A 263 -12.66 -31.35 -40.97
CA PHE A 263 -13.81 -30.45 -40.95
C PHE A 263 -14.66 -30.56 -42.22
N ALA A 264 -14.03 -30.84 -43.39
CA ALA A 264 -14.73 -31.12 -44.62
C ALA A 264 -15.53 -32.45 -44.54
N LEU A 265 -14.93 -33.53 -44.02
CA LEU A 265 -15.58 -34.82 -43.79
C LEU A 265 -16.77 -34.68 -42.82
N LEU A 266 -16.62 -33.94 -41.73
CA LEU A 266 -17.70 -33.63 -40.80
C LEU A 266 -18.86 -32.90 -41.48
N GLY A 267 -18.54 -32.05 -42.46
CA GLY A 267 -19.54 -31.35 -43.29
C GLY A 267 -20.33 -32.34 -44.16
N VAL A 268 -19.68 -33.35 -44.76
CA VAL A 268 -20.35 -34.41 -45.53
C VAL A 268 -21.23 -35.27 -44.63
N LEU A 269 -20.83 -35.49 -43.37
CA LEU A 269 -21.60 -36.22 -42.37
C LEU A 269 -22.80 -35.43 -41.80
N GLY A 270 -23.04 -34.22 -42.31
CA GLY A 270 -24.21 -33.43 -41.97
C GLY A 270 -23.98 -32.33 -40.90
N LEU A 271 -22.75 -32.11 -40.42
CA LEU A 271 -22.48 -31.00 -39.51
C LEU A 271 -22.64 -29.67 -40.26
N THR A 272 -23.44 -28.77 -39.66
CA THR A 272 -23.61 -27.42 -40.19
C THR A 272 -22.37 -26.56 -39.98
N SER A 273 -22.19 -25.54 -40.82
CA SER A 273 -21.08 -24.59 -40.72
C SER A 273 -21.01 -23.92 -39.34
N THR A 274 -22.18 -23.66 -38.70
CA THR A 274 -22.28 -23.10 -37.38
C THR A 274 -21.83 -24.06 -36.27
N GLN A 275 -22.09 -25.36 -36.43
CA GLN A 275 -21.64 -26.38 -35.48
C GLN A 275 -20.11 -26.53 -35.51
N ARG A 276 -19.50 -26.47 -36.70
CA ARG A 276 -18.03 -26.49 -36.85
C ARG A 276 -17.37 -25.28 -36.18
N MET A 277 -17.93 -24.08 -36.40
CA MET A 277 -17.47 -22.89 -35.72
C MET A 277 -17.59 -22.99 -34.18
N ARG A 278 -18.73 -23.48 -33.68
CA ARG A 278 -18.93 -23.68 -32.22
C ARG A 278 -17.92 -24.65 -31.64
N LEU A 279 -17.55 -25.72 -32.36
CA LEU A 279 -16.58 -26.68 -31.89
C LEU A 279 -15.19 -26.07 -31.67
N VAL A 280 -14.72 -25.20 -32.59
CA VAL A 280 -13.45 -24.46 -32.43
C VAL A 280 -13.54 -23.48 -31.27
N LEU A 281 -14.67 -22.78 -31.09
CA LEU A 281 -14.86 -21.87 -29.97
C LEU A 281 -14.90 -22.60 -28.62
N TRP A 282 -15.51 -23.79 -28.55
CA TRP A 282 -15.50 -24.61 -27.34
C TRP A 282 -14.10 -25.12 -26.99
N GLU A 283 -13.30 -25.51 -28.00
CA GLU A 283 -11.89 -25.87 -27.81
C GLU A 283 -11.10 -24.69 -27.28
N ALA A 284 -11.30 -23.50 -27.83
CA ALA A 284 -10.69 -22.26 -27.36
C ALA A 284 -11.13 -21.89 -25.93
N ALA A 285 -12.41 -22.05 -25.61
CA ALA A 285 -12.93 -21.78 -24.28
C ALA A 285 -12.33 -22.75 -23.22
N ALA A 286 -12.24 -24.03 -23.53
CA ALA A 286 -11.63 -25.03 -22.68
C ALA A 286 -10.13 -24.75 -22.45
N LEU A 287 -9.38 -24.46 -23.50
CA LEU A 287 -7.97 -24.08 -23.40
C LEU A 287 -7.80 -22.77 -22.63
N GLY A 288 -8.67 -21.79 -22.87
CA GLY A 288 -8.71 -20.54 -22.15
C GLY A 288 -8.99 -20.72 -20.65
N ALA A 289 -9.93 -21.58 -20.30
CA ALA A 289 -10.28 -21.87 -18.91
C ALA A 289 -9.12 -22.57 -18.16
N VAL A 290 -8.55 -23.62 -18.76
CA VAL A 290 -7.39 -24.33 -18.19
C VAL A 290 -6.18 -23.39 -18.10
N GLY A 291 -5.89 -22.64 -19.16
CA GLY A 291 -4.80 -21.68 -19.19
C GLY A 291 -4.98 -20.55 -18.19
N SER A 292 -6.22 -20.09 -17.95
CA SER A 292 -6.52 -19.08 -16.93
C SER A 292 -6.37 -19.62 -15.52
N ALA A 293 -6.84 -20.84 -15.25
CA ALA A 293 -6.67 -21.48 -13.94
C ALA A 293 -5.19 -21.68 -13.58
N LEU A 294 -4.40 -22.21 -14.52
CA LEU A 294 -2.94 -22.34 -14.36
C LEU A 294 -2.28 -20.94 -14.26
N GLY A 295 -2.77 -19.98 -15.01
CA GLY A 295 -2.30 -18.59 -14.96
C GLY A 295 -2.53 -17.93 -13.61
N ILE A 296 -3.70 -18.14 -12.99
CA ILE A 296 -4.01 -17.63 -11.64
C ILE A 296 -3.11 -18.31 -10.61
N ALA A 297 -2.93 -19.63 -10.67
CA ALA A 297 -2.07 -20.36 -9.76
C ALA A 297 -0.60 -19.89 -9.84
N LEU A 298 -0.05 -19.80 -11.06
CA LEU A 298 1.29 -19.28 -11.29
C LEU A 298 1.43 -17.80 -10.91
N GLY A 299 0.41 -16.99 -11.19
CA GLY A 299 0.38 -15.57 -10.81
C GLY A 299 0.42 -15.38 -9.30
N THR A 300 -0.33 -16.19 -8.56
CA THR A 300 -0.29 -16.20 -7.09
C THR A 300 1.10 -16.61 -6.58
N ALA A 301 1.69 -17.68 -7.12
CA ALA A 301 3.02 -18.14 -6.73
C ALA A 301 4.10 -17.07 -7.03
N LEU A 302 4.03 -16.40 -8.18
CA LEU A 302 4.95 -15.32 -8.53
C LEU A 302 4.77 -14.11 -7.62
N ALA A 303 3.54 -13.75 -7.26
CA ALA A 303 3.26 -12.65 -6.35
C ALA A 303 3.80 -12.94 -4.94
N THR A 304 3.57 -14.14 -4.40
CA THR A 304 4.11 -14.55 -3.10
C THR A 304 5.62 -14.54 -3.10
N LEU A 305 6.25 -15.10 -4.13
CA LEU A 305 7.71 -15.11 -4.27
C LEU A 305 8.28 -13.68 -4.34
N ALA A 306 7.67 -12.81 -5.13
CA ALA A 306 8.09 -11.41 -5.26
C ALA A 306 7.98 -10.66 -3.94
N LEU A 307 6.86 -10.80 -3.21
CA LEU A 307 6.67 -10.18 -1.90
C LEU A 307 7.68 -10.68 -0.86
N HIS A 308 8.02 -11.98 -0.89
CA HIS A 308 9.05 -12.54 -0.02
C HIS A 308 10.48 -12.06 -0.35
N LEU A 309 10.83 -11.97 -1.64
CA LEU A 309 12.17 -11.55 -2.07
C LEU A 309 12.40 -10.04 -1.94
N LEU A 310 11.39 -9.25 -2.27
CA LEU A 310 11.48 -7.78 -2.25
C LEU A 310 11.14 -7.18 -0.88
N GLY A 311 10.63 -8.00 0.07
CA GLY A 311 10.33 -7.55 1.43
C GLY A 311 9.34 -6.40 1.50
N GLY A 312 8.44 -6.28 0.53
CA GLY A 312 7.48 -5.17 0.46
C GLY A 312 8.06 -3.85 -0.05
N ASP A 313 9.36 -3.74 -0.25
CA ASP A 313 9.99 -2.54 -0.79
C ASP A 313 9.92 -2.51 -2.33
N LEU A 314 8.87 -1.90 -2.84
CA LEU A 314 8.65 -1.68 -4.28
C LEU A 314 9.51 -0.54 -4.86
N GLY A 315 10.68 -0.27 -4.28
CA GLY A 315 11.66 0.68 -4.80
C GLY A 315 11.60 2.09 -4.20
N GLY A 316 10.81 2.30 -3.13
CA GLY A 316 10.69 3.60 -2.46
C GLY A 316 11.44 3.73 -1.14
N GLY A 317 12.05 2.66 -0.61
CA GLY A 317 12.71 2.66 0.70
C GLY A 317 11.76 2.82 1.91
N PHE A 318 10.45 2.97 1.64
CA PHE A 318 9.45 3.23 2.68
C PHE A 318 8.96 1.96 3.40
N PHE A 319 9.29 0.77 2.89
CA PHE A 319 8.73 -0.51 3.35
C PHE A 319 9.81 -1.50 3.82
N ALA A 320 11.02 -1.05 4.07
CA ALA A 320 12.10 -1.91 4.56
C ALA A 320 11.68 -2.55 5.89
N GLY A 321 11.45 -3.87 5.88
CA GLY A 321 11.18 -4.67 7.08
C GLY A 321 9.72 -5.08 7.31
N SER A 322 8.75 -4.66 6.48
CA SER A 322 7.41 -5.25 6.48
C SER A 322 7.34 -6.46 5.54
N THR A 323 6.66 -7.51 5.96
CA THR A 323 6.30 -8.64 5.09
C THR A 323 4.82 -8.48 4.75
N PRO A 324 4.47 -7.87 3.61
CA PRO A 324 3.08 -7.65 3.28
C PRO A 324 2.33 -8.98 3.15
N ALA A 325 1.16 -9.05 3.77
CA ALA A 325 0.28 -10.18 3.62
C ALA A 325 -0.33 -10.18 2.21
N LEU A 326 -0.32 -11.35 1.55
CA LEU A 326 -0.90 -11.47 0.23
C LEU A 326 -2.42 -11.23 0.29
N GLN A 327 -2.89 -10.17 -0.35
CA GLN A 327 -4.32 -9.86 -0.49
C GLN A 327 -4.92 -10.65 -1.66
N TRP A 328 -5.29 -11.91 -1.40
CA TRP A 328 -5.93 -12.75 -2.40
C TRP A 328 -7.45 -12.56 -2.38
N GLY A 329 -8.02 -12.17 -3.53
CA GLY A 329 -9.46 -11.96 -3.67
C GLY A 329 -10.06 -12.90 -4.72
N ALA A 330 -11.10 -13.66 -4.36
CA ALA A 330 -11.83 -14.52 -5.30
C ALA A 330 -12.45 -13.71 -6.46
N GLY A 331 -12.93 -12.49 -6.19
CA GLY A 331 -13.50 -11.61 -7.21
C GLY A 331 -12.48 -11.21 -8.28
N SER A 332 -11.28 -10.81 -7.88
CA SER A 332 -10.21 -10.48 -8.83
C SER A 332 -9.75 -11.71 -9.63
N ALA A 333 -9.63 -12.88 -8.99
CA ALA A 333 -9.30 -14.12 -9.68
C ALA A 333 -10.33 -14.47 -10.77
N LEU A 334 -11.62 -14.33 -10.46
CA LEU A 334 -12.70 -14.54 -11.44
C LEU A 334 -12.63 -13.55 -12.61
N VAL A 335 -12.40 -12.27 -12.33
CA VAL A 335 -12.28 -11.23 -13.38
C VAL A 335 -11.09 -11.53 -14.31
N PHE A 336 -9.90 -11.80 -13.75
CA PHE A 336 -8.73 -12.13 -14.57
C PHE A 336 -8.88 -13.47 -15.29
N GLY A 337 -9.54 -14.45 -14.68
CA GLY A 337 -9.91 -15.72 -15.32
C GLY A 337 -10.82 -15.51 -16.51
N ALA A 338 -11.89 -14.74 -16.34
CA ALA A 338 -12.83 -14.38 -17.40
C ALA A 338 -12.17 -13.60 -18.54
N LEU A 339 -11.28 -12.64 -18.22
CA LEU A 339 -10.49 -11.90 -19.20
C LEU A 339 -9.57 -12.84 -20.02
N GLY A 340 -8.97 -13.84 -19.37
CA GLY A 340 -8.15 -14.82 -20.05
C GLY A 340 -8.95 -15.68 -21.03
N VAL A 341 -10.13 -16.14 -20.62
CA VAL A 341 -11.05 -16.90 -21.50
C VAL A 341 -11.56 -15.99 -22.63
N ALA A 342 -11.93 -14.75 -22.35
CA ALA A 342 -12.36 -13.80 -23.37
C ALA A 342 -11.26 -13.51 -24.40
N ALA A 343 -10.02 -13.35 -23.97
CA ALA A 343 -8.86 -13.18 -24.87
C ALA A 343 -8.64 -14.43 -25.74
N ALA A 344 -8.80 -15.63 -25.17
CA ALA A 344 -8.71 -16.88 -25.94
C ALA A 344 -9.82 -16.99 -27.00
N LEU A 345 -11.06 -16.64 -26.63
CA LEU A 345 -12.20 -16.60 -27.56
C LEU A 345 -12.02 -15.55 -28.65
N ALA A 346 -11.54 -14.34 -28.31
CA ALA A 346 -11.25 -13.30 -29.25
C ALA A 346 -10.15 -13.72 -30.24
N GLY A 347 -9.06 -14.36 -29.76
CA GLY A 347 -8.01 -14.92 -30.60
C GLY A 347 -8.52 -16.05 -31.50
N ALA A 348 -9.48 -16.85 -31.02
CA ALA A 348 -10.05 -17.96 -31.77
C ALA A 348 -11.11 -17.55 -32.82
N TRP A 349 -11.61 -16.32 -32.73
CA TRP A 349 -12.73 -15.86 -33.56
C TRP A 349 -12.48 -15.97 -35.06
N TRP A 350 -11.31 -15.52 -35.52
CA TRP A 350 -10.94 -15.57 -36.93
C TRP A 350 -10.71 -17.01 -37.43
N PRO A 351 -9.92 -17.87 -36.74
CA PRO A 351 -9.79 -19.28 -37.11
C PRO A 351 -11.12 -20.02 -37.13
N ALA A 352 -12.01 -19.72 -36.19
CA ALA A 352 -13.34 -20.32 -36.16
C ALA A 352 -14.21 -19.91 -37.35
N ARG A 353 -14.06 -18.68 -37.86
CA ARG A 353 -14.69 -18.24 -39.10
C ARG A 353 -14.14 -18.99 -40.33
N LEU A 354 -12.81 -19.16 -40.42
CA LEU A 354 -12.20 -19.95 -41.49
C LEU A 354 -12.75 -21.40 -41.50
N ALA A 355 -12.89 -22.02 -40.35
CA ALA A 355 -13.48 -23.39 -40.22
C ALA A 355 -14.96 -23.43 -40.71
N ARG A 356 -15.69 -22.31 -40.59
CA ARG A 356 -17.05 -22.18 -41.13
C ARG A 356 -17.09 -22.15 -42.65
N GLU A 357 -16.13 -21.46 -43.30
CA GLU A 357 -16.10 -21.17 -44.74
C GLU A 357 -15.50 -22.32 -45.58
N LEU A 358 -14.88 -23.33 -44.97
CA LEU A 358 -14.34 -24.51 -45.65
C LEU A 358 -15.44 -25.24 -46.40
N ALA A 359 -15.45 -25.12 -47.74
CA ALA A 359 -16.39 -25.80 -48.62
C ALA A 359 -15.99 -27.28 -48.78
N PRO A 360 -16.93 -28.24 -48.63
CA PRO A 360 -16.63 -29.67 -48.75
C PRO A 360 -16.01 -30.07 -50.10
N ALA A 361 -16.33 -29.31 -51.19
CA ALA A 361 -15.93 -29.66 -52.56
C ALA A 361 -14.47 -29.26 -52.92
N GLN A 362 -13.80 -28.40 -52.16
CA GLN A 362 -12.45 -27.90 -52.50
C GLN A 362 -11.32 -28.66 -51.81
N THR A 363 -11.61 -29.43 -50.78
CA THR A 363 -10.63 -30.11 -49.91
C THR A 363 -10.53 -31.61 -50.15
N LEU A 364 -11.32 -32.17 -51.04
CA LEU A 364 -11.33 -33.59 -51.40
C LEU A 364 -10.64 -33.89 -52.75
N LYS A 365 -9.92 -32.94 -53.33
CA LYS A 365 -9.05 -33.14 -54.51
C LYS A 365 -7.64 -33.56 -54.11
#